data_4374a49fbcaf662e52773b171fa84c57
#
_entry.id   4374a49fbcaf662e52773b171fa84c57
#
_cell.length_a   1.000
_cell.length_b   1.000
_cell.length_c   1.000
_cell.angle_alpha   90.00
_cell.angle_beta   90.00
_cell.angle_gamma   90.00
#
_symmetry.space_group_name_H-M   'P 1'
#
loop_
_entity.id
_entity.type
_entity.pdbx_description
1 polymer ?
#
loop_
_entity_poly.entity_id
_entity_poly.type
_entity_poly.pdbx_seq_one_letter_code
_entity_poly.pdbx_strand_id
1 'polypeptide(L)'
;DFILIEFAVNDDNNEFFRETYEGLIRKTYGDASAPAVLLMNNVRYDNGISAEDQHAAVARAYQLPMVSMKSTILPPVKSGQIKNREITPDDLHPNDDGHALVAKVITTFLEKVYQDRNTE
;
A
#
# COMPACT_ATOMS: atom_id res chain seq x y z
N ASP A 1 8.64 -11.44 -13.15
CA ASP A 1 8.25 -11.59 -11.75
C ASP A 1 7.64 -10.29 -11.23
N PHE A 2 6.78 -10.38 -10.22
CA PHE A 2 6.08 -9.25 -9.60
C PHE A 2 6.18 -9.35 -8.08
N ILE A 3 6.52 -8.24 -7.43
CA ILE A 3 6.62 -8.16 -5.96
C ILE A 3 5.68 -7.06 -5.46
N LEU A 4 4.84 -7.42 -4.49
CA LEU A 4 4.05 -6.48 -3.70
C LEU A 4 4.70 -6.32 -2.33
N ILE A 5 4.96 -5.07 -1.91
CA ILE A 5 5.65 -4.76 -0.64
C ILE A 5 4.70 -3.94 0.25
N GLU A 6 4.45 -4.45 1.48
CA GLU A 6 3.59 -3.80 2.49
C GLU A 6 4.20 -3.90 3.89
N PHE A 7 4.42 -2.76 4.55
CA PHE A 7 4.92 -2.66 5.94
C PHE A 7 4.37 -1.44 6.70
N ALA A 8 3.50 -0.65 6.08
CA ALA A 8 3.14 0.68 6.55
C ALA A 8 2.52 0.74 7.97
N VAL A 9 1.87 -0.32 8.43
CA VAL A 9 1.25 -0.36 9.77
C VAL A 9 2.14 -1.00 10.83
N ASN A 10 3.19 -1.71 10.40
CA ASN A 10 4.16 -2.33 11.29
C ASN A 10 5.38 -1.44 11.54
N ASP A 11 5.62 -0.48 10.65
CA ASP A 11 6.72 0.46 10.75
C ASP A 11 6.31 1.70 11.53
N ASP A 12 7.21 2.26 12.33
CA ASP A 12 7.03 3.58 12.91
C ASP A 12 7.23 4.67 11.86
N ASN A 13 6.46 5.74 11.98
CA ASN A 13 6.55 6.88 11.06
C ASN A 13 7.77 7.77 11.40
N ASN A 14 8.97 7.25 11.19
CA ASN A 14 10.24 7.94 11.46
C ASN A 14 11.32 7.62 10.41
N GLU A 15 12.42 8.33 10.51
CA GLU A 15 13.53 8.24 9.55
C GLU A 15 14.22 6.86 9.57
N PHE A 16 14.37 6.24 10.74
CA PHE A 16 14.99 4.92 10.85
C PHE A 16 14.21 3.88 10.03
N PHE A 17 12.88 3.86 10.13
CA PHE A 17 12.06 2.95 9.34
C PHE A 17 12.05 3.31 7.85
N ARG A 18 12.18 4.60 7.49
CA ARG A 18 12.39 4.99 6.09
C ARG A 18 13.67 4.41 5.51
N GLU A 19 14.78 4.48 6.25
CA GLU A 19 16.06 3.94 5.81
C GLU A 19 16.04 2.42 5.67
N THR A 20 15.42 1.71 6.61
CA THR A 20 15.29 0.26 6.53
C THR A 20 14.41 -0.17 5.36
N TYR A 21 13.31 0.54 5.13
CA TYR A 21 12.42 0.32 3.99
C TYR A 21 13.14 0.60 2.66
N GLU A 22 13.88 1.69 2.58
CA GLU A 22 14.71 1.99 1.41
C GLU A 22 15.75 0.88 1.16
N GLY A 23 16.35 0.34 2.21
CA GLY A 23 17.28 -0.79 2.13
C GLY A 23 16.65 -2.00 1.47
N LEU A 24 15.40 -2.33 1.82
CA LEU A 24 14.63 -3.40 1.16
C LEU A 24 14.41 -3.11 -0.32
N ILE A 25 14.01 -1.89 -0.67
CA ILE A 25 13.77 -1.49 -2.06
C ILE A 25 15.06 -1.60 -2.89
N ARG A 26 16.17 -1.12 -2.36
CA ARG A 26 17.49 -1.24 -3.04
C ARG A 26 17.89 -2.68 -3.26
N LYS A 27 17.65 -3.56 -2.28
CA LYS A 27 17.92 -4.98 -2.40
C LYS A 27 17.04 -5.63 -3.48
N THR A 28 15.77 -5.26 -3.54
CA THR A 28 14.83 -5.74 -4.56
C THR A 28 15.26 -5.30 -5.96
N TYR A 29 15.72 -4.07 -6.13
CA TYR A 29 16.25 -3.57 -7.40
C TYR A 29 17.55 -4.26 -7.83
N GLY A 30 18.37 -4.69 -6.87
CA GLY A 30 19.61 -5.43 -7.15
C GLY A 30 19.39 -6.90 -7.48
N ASP A 31 18.16 -7.39 -7.45
CA ASP A 31 17.85 -8.77 -7.81
C ASP A 31 17.98 -9.00 -9.31
N ALA A 32 18.66 -10.11 -9.67
CA ALA A 32 18.92 -10.46 -11.07
C ALA A 32 17.64 -10.72 -11.90
N SER A 33 16.53 -11.05 -11.25
CA SER A 33 15.22 -11.24 -11.91
C SER A 33 14.57 -9.93 -12.35
N ALA A 34 15.06 -8.78 -11.85
CA ALA A 34 14.51 -7.45 -12.11
C ALA A 34 12.96 -7.41 -12.01
N PRO A 35 12.39 -7.76 -10.85
CA PRO A 35 10.95 -7.87 -10.72
C PRO A 35 10.26 -6.51 -10.84
N ALA A 36 9.04 -6.49 -11.37
CA ALA A 36 8.16 -5.34 -11.22
C ALA A 36 7.74 -5.19 -9.76
N VAL A 37 7.77 -3.97 -9.23
CA VAL A 37 7.47 -3.69 -7.82
C VAL A 37 6.25 -2.79 -7.71
N LEU A 38 5.31 -3.17 -6.86
CA LEU A 38 4.20 -2.32 -6.42
C LEU A 38 4.29 -2.18 -4.89
N LEU A 39 4.28 -0.94 -4.41
CA LEU A 39 4.20 -0.64 -3.00
C LEU A 39 2.73 -0.54 -2.58
N MET A 40 2.39 -1.11 -1.43
CA MET A 40 1.07 -1.01 -0.85
C MET A 40 1.20 -0.48 0.58
N ASN A 41 0.38 0.50 0.93
CA ASN A 41 0.34 1.03 2.28
C ASN A 41 -1.03 0.82 2.90
N ASN A 42 -1.07 0.01 3.94
CA ASN A 42 -2.24 -0.13 4.79
C ASN A 42 -2.28 0.97 5.86
N VAL A 43 -3.35 1.02 6.63
CA VAL A 43 -3.62 2.06 7.62
C VAL A 43 -4.47 1.47 8.75
N ARG A 44 -4.34 2.03 9.95
CA ARG A 44 -5.32 1.77 11.01
C ARG A 44 -6.60 2.55 10.72
N TYR A 45 -7.72 1.84 10.68
CA TYR A 45 -9.01 2.44 10.30
C TYR A 45 -9.71 3.21 11.43
N ASP A 46 -9.25 3.04 12.68
CA ASP A 46 -9.74 3.80 13.84
C ASP A 46 -9.14 5.21 13.94
N ASN A 47 -7.84 5.34 13.68
CA ASN A 47 -7.09 6.58 13.92
C ASN A 47 -6.28 7.11 12.73
N GLY A 48 -6.20 6.34 11.65
CA GLY A 48 -5.45 6.74 10.45
C GLY A 48 -3.93 6.65 10.57
N ILE A 49 -3.40 5.98 11.60
CA ILE A 49 -1.95 5.82 11.77
C ILE A 49 -1.39 4.88 10.71
N SER A 50 -0.27 5.30 10.12
CA SER A 50 0.49 4.57 9.10
C SER A 50 1.85 5.23 8.93
N ALA A 51 2.87 4.48 8.56
CA ALA A 51 4.17 5.00 8.11
C ALA A 51 4.18 5.40 6.63
N GLU A 52 3.01 5.59 6.02
CA GLU A 52 2.87 5.89 4.59
C GLU A 52 3.72 7.08 4.14
N ASP A 53 3.85 8.12 4.95
CA ASP A 53 4.65 9.29 4.58
C ASP A 53 6.12 8.93 4.32
N GLN A 54 6.68 8.04 5.12
CA GLN A 54 8.05 7.55 4.96
C GLN A 54 8.18 6.67 3.71
N HIS A 55 7.22 5.76 3.51
CA HIS A 55 7.19 4.87 2.34
C HIS A 55 6.94 5.64 1.04
N ALA A 56 6.07 6.65 1.07
CA ALA A 56 5.81 7.51 -0.08
C ALA A 56 7.06 8.34 -0.48
N ALA A 57 7.88 8.76 0.48
CA ALA A 57 9.14 9.42 0.18
C ALA A 57 10.09 8.51 -0.60
N VAL A 58 10.19 7.24 -0.19
CA VAL A 58 10.97 6.22 -0.92
C VAL A 58 10.37 5.93 -2.29
N ALA A 59 9.03 5.76 -2.37
CA ALA A 59 8.34 5.54 -3.64
C ALA A 59 8.66 6.64 -4.67
N ARG A 60 8.61 7.91 -4.25
CA ARG A 60 8.97 9.04 -5.12
C ARG A 60 10.43 9.03 -5.54
N ALA A 61 11.35 8.74 -4.62
CA ALA A 61 12.79 8.71 -4.90
C ALA A 61 13.16 7.65 -5.94
N TYR A 62 12.50 6.50 -5.89
CA TYR A 62 12.74 5.37 -6.80
C TYR A 62 11.74 5.28 -7.96
N GLN A 63 10.84 6.25 -8.09
CA GLN A 63 9.78 6.28 -9.11
C GLN A 63 8.94 4.98 -9.14
N LEU A 64 8.63 4.46 -7.95
CA LEU A 64 7.83 3.25 -7.79
C LEU A 64 6.34 3.58 -7.68
N PRO A 65 5.49 2.77 -8.30
CA PRO A 65 4.05 2.86 -8.08
C PRO A 65 3.68 2.46 -6.65
N MET A 66 2.66 3.12 -6.11
CA MET A 66 2.17 2.90 -4.76
C MET A 66 0.65 2.99 -4.73
N VAL A 67 0.00 2.04 -4.05
CA VAL A 67 -1.43 2.09 -3.71
C VAL A 67 -1.59 2.34 -2.22
N SER A 68 -2.57 3.16 -1.84
CA SER A 68 -2.78 3.64 -0.47
C SER A 68 -4.19 3.32 0.00
N MET A 69 -4.30 2.55 1.08
CA MET A 69 -5.58 2.31 1.75
C MET A 69 -6.03 3.53 2.55
N LYS A 70 -5.08 4.37 2.99
CA LYS A 70 -5.36 5.66 3.62
C LYS A 70 -6.09 6.62 2.69
N SER A 71 -5.78 6.59 1.39
CA SER A 71 -6.40 7.44 0.39
C SER A 71 -7.68 6.85 -0.22
N THR A 72 -7.86 5.53 -0.18
CA THR A 72 -8.94 4.82 -0.87
C THR A 72 -10.02 4.29 0.07
N ILE A 73 -9.66 3.51 1.08
CA ILE A 73 -10.62 2.84 1.98
C ILE A 73 -10.92 3.68 3.23
N LEU A 74 -9.93 4.37 3.79
CA LEU A 74 -10.12 5.14 5.02
C LEU A 74 -11.18 6.25 4.89
N PRO A 75 -11.26 7.05 3.81
CA PRO A 75 -12.27 8.08 3.71
C PRO A 75 -13.72 7.56 3.79
N PRO A 76 -14.14 6.52 3.06
CA PRO A 76 -15.48 5.96 3.22
C PRO A 76 -15.71 5.31 4.60
N VAL A 77 -14.68 4.81 5.28
CA VAL A 77 -14.79 4.35 6.67
C VAL A 77 -15.04 5.54 7.61
N LYS A 78 -14.28 6.62 7.47
CA LYS A 78 -14.47 7.84 8.28
C LYS A 78 -15.84 8.50 8.08
N SER A 79 -16.37 8.46 6.87
CA SER A 79 -17.69 9.00 6.57
C SER A 79 -18.86 8.10 7.03
N GLY A 80 -18.56 6.88 7.45
CA GLY A 80 -19.58 5.88 7.82
C GLY A 80 -20.21 5.16 6.64
N GLN A 81 -19.76 5.38 5.42
CA GLN A 81 -20.21 4.66 4.23
C GLN A 81 -19.82 3.18 4.29
N ILE A 82 -18.65 2.88 4.84
CA ILE A 82 -18.21 1.53 5.19
C ILE A 82 -18.02 1.49 6.71
N LYS A 83 -18.64 0.52 7.37
CA LYS A 83 -18.44 0.35 8.82
C LYS A 83 -17.12 -0.40 9.05
N ASN A 84 -16.30 0.15 9.94
CA ASN A 84 -15.00 -0.42 10.27
C ASN A 84 -15.09 -1.92 10.63
N ARG A 85 -16.08 -2.30 11.45
CA ARG A 85 -16.28 -3.71 11.89
C ARG A 85 -16.79 -4.66 10.80
N GLU A 86 -17.22 -4.15 9.67
CA GLU A 86 -17.55 -4.97 8.50
C GLU A 86 -16.29 -5.43 7.76
N ILE A 87 -15.18 -4.70 7.88
CA ILE A 87 -13.94 -4.98 7.15
C ILE A 87 -12.76 -5.37 8.03
N THR A 88 -12.81 -5.07 9.33
CA THR A 88 -11.77 -5.45 10.31
C THR A 88 -12.35 -5.85 11.64
N PRO A 89 -11.83 -6.88 12.33
CA PRO A 89 -12.22 -7.19 13.70
C PRO A 89 -11.55 -6.29 14.74
N ASP A 90 -10.42 -5.67 14.42
CA ASP A 90 -9.50 -5.00 15.37
C ASP A 90 -8.97 -3.64 14.88
N ASP A 91 -9.64 -3.02 13.92
CA ASP A 91 -9.30 -1.73 13.31
C ASP A 91 -8.06 -1.76 12.38
N LEU A 92 -7.45 -2.92 12.18
CA LEU A 92 -6.21 -3.05 11.42
C LEU A 92 -6.21 -4.24 10.46
N HIS A 93 -6.36 -5.45 10.98
CA HIS A 93 -6.27 -6.66 10.18
C HIS A 93 -7.55 -6.87 9.38
N PRO A 94 -7.50 -6.92 8.05
CA PRO A 94 -8.70 -7.18 7.24
C PRO A 94 -9.29 -8.55 7.53
N ASN A 95 -10.61 -8.63 7.60
CA ASN A 95 -11.36 -9.87 7.43
C ASN A 95 -11.53 -10.17 5.91
N ASP A 96 -12.33 -11.17 5.55
CA ASP A 96 -12.52 -11.54 4.14
C ASP A 96 -13.06 -10.39 3.29
N ASP A 97 -14.03 -9.61 3.79
CA ASP A 97 -14.56 -8.44 3.10
C ASP A 97 -13.51 -7.32 2.99
N GLY A 98 -12.73 -7.11 4.03
CA GLY A 98 -11.60 -6.17 4.03
C GLY A 98 -10.53 -6.58 3.03
N HIS A 99 -10.16 -7.85 2.97
CA HIS A 99 -9.23 -8.37 1.95
C HIS A 99 -9.78 -8.17 0.54
N ALA A 100 -11.07 -8.39 0.33
CA ALA A 100 -11.71 -8.15 -0.97
C ALA A 100 -11.61 -6.68 -1.41
N LEU A 101 -11.80 -5.73 -0.47
CA LEU A 101 -11.62 -4.30 -0.75
C LEU A 101 -10.17 -3.95 -1.09
N VAL A 102 -9.21 -4.44 -0.33
CA VAL A 102 -7.78 -4.23 -0.61
C VAL A 102 -7.41 -4.80 -1.98
N ALA A 103 -7.85 -6.02 -2.29
CA ALA A 103 -7.64 -6.64 -3.59
C ALA A 103 -8.24 -5.79 -4.73
N LYS A 104 -9.43 -5.22 -4.52
CA LYS A 104 -10.07 -4.32 -5.51
C LYS A 104 -9.24 -3.07 -5.77
N VAL A 105 -8.65 -2.46 -4.75
CA VAL A 105 -7.77 -1.29 -4.92
C VAL A 105 -6.56 -1.67 -5.79
N ILE A 106 -5.90 -2.78 -5.47
CA ILE A 106 -4.72 -3.27 -6.20
C ILE A 106 -5.07 -3.59 -7.66
N THR A 107 -6.13 -4.38 -7.88
CA THR A 107 -6.52 -4.81 -9.24
C THR A 107 -6.98 -3.64 -10.08
N THR A 108 -7.72 -2.67 -9.52
CA THR A 108 -8.12 -1.45 -10.24
C THR A 108 -6.90 -0.66 -10.71
N PHE A 109 -5.87 -0.54 -9.87
CA PHE A 109 -4.62 0.10 -10.26
C PHE A 109 -3.93 -0.67 -11.40
N LEU A 110 -3.79 -1.98 -11.27
CA LEU A 110 -3.13 -2.82 -12.29
C LEU A 110 -3.89 -2.81 -13.61
N GLU A 111 -5.22 -2.85 -13.59
CA GLU A 111 -6.06 -2.73 -14.78
C GLU A 111 -5.83 -1.39 -15.49
N LYS A 112 -5.74 -0.30 -14.73
CA LYS A 112 -5.45 1.01 -15.31
C LYS A 112 -4.06 1.05 -15.97
N VAL A 113 -3.04 0.54 -15.30
CA VAL A 113 -1.69 0.43 -15.87
C VAL A 113 -1.70 -0.38 -17.16
N TYR A 114 -2.42 -1.48 -17.17
CA TYR A 114 -2.56 -2.32 -18.37
C TYR A 114 -3.27 -1.59 -19.53
N GLN A 115 -4.34 -0.85 -19.23
CA GLN A 115 -5.06 -0.05 -20.24
C GLN A 115 -4.19 1.07 -20.80
N ASP A 116 -3.49 1.82 -19.93
CA ASP A 116 -2.62 2.92 -20.35
C ASP A 116 -1.49 2.44 -21.27
N ARG A 117 -0.97 1.23 -21.04
CA ARG A 117 0.05 0.62 -21.91
C ARG A 117 -0.43 0.38 -23.35
N ASN A 118 -1.73 0.16 -23.54
CA ASN A 118 -2.32 -0.13 -24.84
C ASN A 118 -2.74 1.13 -25.62
N THR A 119 -2.56 2.32 -25.04
CA THR A 119 -2.91 3.61 -25.67
C THR A 119 -1.72 4.34 -26.29
N GLU A 120 -0.51 3.83 -26.12
CA GLU A 120 0.72 4.26 -26.80
C GLU A 120 0.93 3.40 -28.07
#